data_fa33b5fea22034f3ff5a08d5928c0b0d
#
_entry.id   fa33b5fea22034f3ff5a08d5928c0b0d
#
_cell.length_a   1.000
_cell.length_b   1.000
_cell.length_c   1.000
_cell.angle_alpha   90.00
_cell.angle_beta   90.00
_cell.angle_gamma   90.00
#
_symmetry.space_group_name_H-M   'P 1'
#
loop_
_entity.id
_entity.type
_entity.pdbx_description
1 polymer ?
#
loop_
_entity_poly.entity_id
_entity_poly.type
_entity_poly.pdbx_seq_one_letter_code
_entity_poly.pdbx_strand_id
1 'polypeptide(L)'
;SDVYKRQVLEFSVAENLILQNYMKEPYSKKGVLKKDAIMAHAKDLVERFDIRPAGSESRPAGTLSGGNQQKVIIAREITNDKDLLIAVNPTRGLDVGAIEFVHRYLVEQRNKNKAVLLVSFELDEIMSVSDRIEVIFDGQITGSMPAAGADEKTLGIMMAGGKQHEA
;
A
#
# COMPACT_ATOMS: atom_id res chain seq x y z
N SER A 1 0.31 14.14 -2.19
CA SER A 1 -0.44 14.69 -1.03
C SER A 1 -1.29 13.68 -0.27
N ASP A 2 -1.41 12.44 -0.73
CA ASP A 2 -2.31 11.45 -0.10
C ASP A 2 -1.68 10.69 1.08
N VAL A 3 -0.36 10.69 1.18
CA VAL A 3 0.37 10.12 2.33
C VAL A 3 -0.05 10.79 3.64
N TYR A 4 -0.26 12.10 3.62
CA TYR A 4 -0.68 12.88 4.79
C TYR A 4 -2.09 12.58 5.31
N LYS A 5 -2.95 11.98 4.48
CA LYS A 5 -4.33 11.68 4.86
C LYS A 5 -4.52 10.29 5.46
N ARG A 6 -3.50 9.43 5.38
CA ARG A 6 -3.58 8.03 5.83
C ARG A 6 -2.89 7.77 7.17
N GLN A 7 -2.18 8.77 7.68
CA GLN A 7 -1.47 8.74 8.95
C GLN A 7 -1.81 9.95 9.82
N VAL A 8 -1.65 9.79 11.13
CA VAL A 8 -1.60 10.91 12.06
C VAL A 8 -0.14 11.22 12.32
N LEU A 9 0.39 12.26 11.66
CA LEU A 9 1.83 12.55 11.63
C LEU A 9 2.43 12.87 13.01
N GLU A 10 1.62 13.42 13.92
CA GLU A 10 2.01 13.73 15.29
C GLU A 10 2.02 12.49 16.19
N PHE A 11 1.29 11.43 15.82
CA PHE A 11 1.31 10.18 16.55
C PHE A 11 2.61 9.42 16.29
N SER A 12 3.01 8.63 17.26
CA SER A 12 4.14 7.72 17.12
C SER A 12 3.91 6.69 15.98
N VAL A 13 4.98 6.10 15.50
CA VAL A 13 4.91 4.96 14.57
C VAL A 13 4.06 3.83 15.17
N ALA A 14 4.25 3.53 16.45
CA ALA A 14 3.48 2.49 17.15
C ALA A 14 1.98 2.77 17.16
N GLU A 15 1.57 4.01 17.45
CA GLU A 15 0.17 4.41 17.44
C GLU A 15 -0.43 4.35 16.02
N ASN A 16 0.33 4.76 15.01
CA ASN A 16 -0.11 4.65 13.61
C ASN A 16 -0.30 3.19 13.16
N LEU A 17 0.56 2.28 13.63
CA LEU A 17 0.47 0.85 13.26
C LEU A 17 -0.78 0.17 13.81
N ILE A 18 -1.30 0.61 14.96
CA ILE A 18 -2.51 0.03 15.58
C ILE A 18 -3.78 0.84 15.32
N LEU A 19 -3.72 1.91 14.54
CA LEU A 19 -4.78 2.93 14.42
C LEU A 19 -6.17 2.35 14.11
N GLN A 20 -6.23 1.25 13.38
CA GLN A 20 -7.49 0.58 13.02
C GLN A 20 -7.92 -0.49 14.04
N ASN A 21 -7.01 -0.91 14.94
CA ASN A 21 -7.22 -2.03 15.85
C ASN A 21 -7.02 -1.68 17.32
N TYR A 22 -6.78 -0.40 17.64
CA TYR A 22 -6.43 0.02 19.02
C TYR A 22 -7.47 -0.38 20.08
N MET A 23 -8.75 -0.55 19.70
CA MET A 23 -9.82 -0.99 20.61
C MET A 23 -9.86 -2.52 20.82
N LYS A 24 -9.12 -3.28 20.03
CA LYS A 24 -9.15 -4.75 20.06
C LYS A 24 -8.04 -5.32 20.94
N GLU A 25 -8.23 -6.54 21.45
CA GLU A 25 -7.11 -7.29 22.01
C GLU A 25 -6.11 -7.65 20.90
N PRO A 26 -4.83 -7.65 21.17
CA PRO A 26 -4.16 -7.50 22.48
C PRO A 26 -3.89 -6.03 22.89
N TYR A 27 -4.24 -5.02 22.08
CA TYR A 27 -3.84 -3.62 22.27
C TYR A 27 -4.66 -2.88 23.33
N SER A 28 -5.90 -3.35 23.57
CA SER A 28 -6.78 -2.76 24.58
C SER A 28 -7.49 -3.83 25.40
N LYS A 29 -7.75 -3.53 26.66
CA LYS A 29 -8.62 -4.33 27.52
C LYS A 29 -9.48 -3.41 28.39
N LYS A 30 -10.80 -3.59 28.31
CA LYS A 30 -11.78 -2.76 29.05
C LYS A 30 -11.58 -1.26 28.84
N GLY A 31 -11.25 -0.85 27.61
CA GLY A 31 -11.02 0.56 27.24
C GLY A 31 -9.65 1.13 27.64
N VAL A 32 -8.75 0.34 28.23
CA VAL A 32 -7.41 0.76 28.61
C VAL A 32 -6.38 0.20 27.64
N LEU A 33 -5.56 1.08 27.05
CA LEU A 33 -4.50 0.68 26.11
C LEU A 33 -3.36 -0.02 26.85
N LYS A 34 -2.89 -1.12 26.27
CA LYS A 34 -1.77 -1.93 26.75
C LYS A 34 -0.48 -1.52 26.04
N LYS A 35 0.23 -0.55 26.60
CA LYS A 35 1.45 0.01 25.98
C LYS A 35 2.49 -1.04 25.61
N ASP A 36 2.72 -2.03 26.46
CA ASP A 36 3.73 -3.07 26.21
C ASP A 36 3.37 -3.93 24.99
N ALA A 37 2.10 -4.31 24.84
CA ALA A 37 1.63 -5.06 23.68
C ALA A 37 1.73 -4.24 22.39
N ILE A 38 1.41 -2.93 22.45
CA ILE A 38 1.52 -2.00 21.33
C ILE A 38 2.99 -1.86 20.90
N MET A 39 3.90 -1.65 21.86
CA MET A 39 5.33 -1.49 21.58
C MET A 39 5.97 -2.77 21.04
N ALA A 40 5.60 -3.94 21.58
CA ALA A 40 6.08 -5.24 21.08
C ALA A 40 5.64 -5.47 19.63
N HIS A 41 4.37 -5.19 19.31
CA HIS A 41 3.84 -5.27 17.95
C HIS A 41 4.55 -4.28 17.00
N ALA A 42 4.73 -3.05 17.43
CA ALA A 42 5.40 -2.03 16.62
C ALA A 42 6.85 -2.41 16.32
N LYS A 43 7.56 -2.97 17.29
CA LYS A 43 8.95 -3.42 17.11
C LYS A 43 9.04 -4.55 16.09
N ASP A 44 8.17 -5.55 16.15
CA ASP A 44 8.08 -6.63 15.16
C ASP A 44 7.86 -6.05 13.74
N LEU A 45 6.92 -5.11 13.59
CA LEU A 45 6.63 -4.52 12.29
C LEU A 45 7.73 -3.59 11.77
N VAL A 46 8.35 -2.79 12.63
CA VAL A 46 9.48 -1.94 12.25
C VAL A 46 10.63 -2.79 11.70
N GLU A 47 10.90 -3.93 12.31
CA GLU A 47 11.92 -4.88 11.85
C GLU A 47 11.51 -5.58 10.54
N ARG A 48 10.32 -6.19 10.50
CA ARG A 48 9.83 -6.95 9.33
C ARG A 48 9.67 -6.12 8.07
N PHE A 49 9.27 -4.86 8.20
CA PHE A 49 9.07 -3.95 7.08
C PHE A 49 10.27 -3.03 6.82
N ASP A 50 11.39 -3.26 7.52
CA ASP A 50 12.59 -2.43 7.42
C ASP A 50 12.28 -0.93 7.49
N ILE A 51 11.47 -0.53 8.48
CA ILE A 51 11.14 0.87 8.71
C ILE A 51 12.36 1.54 9.36
N ARG A 52 12.84 2.62 8.76
CA ARG A 52 14.05 3.31 9.20
C ARG A 52 13.74 4.70 9.79
N PRO A 53 14.51 5.12 10.81
CA PRO A 53 15.57 4.37 11.49
C PRO A 53 15.03 3.26 12.40
N ALA A 54 15.83 2.23 12.63
CA ALA A 54 15.51 1.19 13.62
C ALA A 54 15.26 1.83 15.00
N GLY A 55 14.33 1.28 15.78
CA GLY A 55 13.95 1.87 17.07
C GLY A 55 13.06 3.12 16.95
N SER A 56 12.37 3.27 15.81
CA SER A 56 11.51 4.43 15.54
C SER A 56 10.10 4.32 16.12
N GLU A 57 9.77 3.26 16.86
CA GLU A 57 8.43 2.95 17.32
C GLU A 57 7.78 4.10 18.11
N SER A 58 8.57 4.79 18.94
CA SER A 58 8.12 5.92 19.75
C SER A 58 8.25 7.28 19.06
N ARG A 59 8.82 7.34 17.85
CA ARG A 59 8.98 8.60 17.12
C ARG A 59 7.68 9.02 16.44
N PRO A 60 7.38 10.32 16.36
CA PRO A 60 6.28 10.80 15.53
C PRO A 60 6.46 10.37 14.07
N ALA A 61 5.40 9.83 13.46
CA ALA A 61 5.46 9.33 12.08
C ALA A 61 5.90 10.40 11.07
N GLY A 62 5.58 11.65 11.32
CA GLY A 62 5.99 12.80 10.49
C GLY A 62 7.49 13.04 10.43
N THR A 63 8.29 12.47 11.34
CA THR A 63 9.77 12.58 11.32
C THR A 63 10.45 11.58 10.40
N LEU A 64 9.71 10.61 9.88
CA LEU A 64 10.21 9.62 8.94
C LEU A 64 10.25 10.19 7.51
N SER A 65 11.14 9.62 6.66
CA SER A 65 11.08 9.87 5.21
C SER A 65 9.77 9.38 4.60
N GLY A 66 9.37 9.92 3.45
CA GLY A 66 8.14 9.52 2.76
C GLY A 66 8.06 8.01 2.50
N GLY A 67 9.17 7.39 2.07
CA GLY A 67 9.25 5.93 1.88
C GLY A 67 9.03 5.14 3.17
N ASN A 68 9.59 5.59 4.30
CA ASN A 68 9.36 4.93 5.58
C ASN A 68 7.94 5.18 6.12
N GLN A 69 7.36 6.35 5.89
CA GLN A 69 5.95 6.61 6.18
C GLN A 69 5.04 5.65 5.39
N GLN A 70 5.34 5.41 4.11
CA GLN A 70 4.60 4.46 3.29
C GLN A 70 4.74 3.02 3.81
N LYS A 71 5.94 2.62 4.25
CA LYS A 71 6.16 1.32 4.89
C LYS A 71 5.31 1.14 6.15
N VAL A 72 5.13 2.19 6.97
CA VAL A 72 4.24 2.16 8.14
C VAL A 72 2.79 1.93 7.73
N ILE A 73 2.31 2.63 6.68
CA ILE A 73 0.94 2.43 6.16
C ILE A 73 0.76 0.99 5.69
N ILE A 74 1.69 0.50 4.88
CA ILE A 74 1.65 -0.86 4.34
C ILE A 74 1.66 -1.88 5.49
N ALA A 75 2.58 -1.76 6.45
CA ALA A 75 2.65 -2.63 7.60
C ALA A 75 1.32 -2.71 8.37
N ARG A 76 0.66 -1.57 8.58
CA ARG A 76 -0.65 -1.50 9.22
C ARG A 76 -1.74 -2.22 8.41
N GLU A 77 -1.85 -1.91 7.11
CA GLU A 77 -2.92 -2.46 6.28
C GLU A 77 -2.82 -3.99 6.11
N ILE A 78 -1.61 -4.47 6.10
CA ILE A 78 -1.28 -5.89 5.91
C ILE A 78 -1.57 -6.75 7.11
N THR A 79 -1.26 -6.25 8.29
CA THR A 79 -1.52 -6.96 9.55
C THR A 79 -3.01 -7.12 9.84
N ASN A 80 -3.87 -6.43 9.10
CA ASN A 80 -5.31 -6.59 9.18
C ASN A 80 -5.85 -7.84 8.48
N ASP A 81 -5.01 -8.59 7.77
CA ASP A 81 -5.30 -9.89 7.12
C ASP A 81 -6.66 -9.93 6.41
N LYS A 82 -6.89 -8.97 5.49
CA LYS A 82 -8.11 -8.88 4.69
C LYS A 82 -7.98 -9.65 3.39
N ASP A 83 -9.10 -10.18 2.90
CA ASP A 83 -9.16 -10.92 1.62
C ASP A 83 -9.00 -10.01 0.40
N LEU A 84 -9.31 -8.73 0.55
CA LEU A 84 -9.15 -7.69 -0.50
C LEU A 84 -8.22 -6.59 -0.01
N LEU A 85 -7.17 -6.31 -0.79
CA LEU A 85 -6.29 -5.17 -0.65
C LEU A 85 -6.56 -4.17 -1.78
N ILE A 86 -6.85 -2.92 -1.44
CA ILE A 86 -6.98 -1.83 -2.42
C ILE A 86 -5.79 -0.89 -2.24
N ALA A 87 -4.95 -0.78 -3.27
CA ALA A 87 -3.77 0.08 -3.30
C ALA A 87 -3.96 1.17 -4.35
N VAL A 88 -3.98 2.43 -3.93
CA VAL A 88 -4.16 3.59 -4.82
C VAL A 88 -2.89 4.43 -4.81
N ASN A 89 -2.20 4.49 -5.95
CA ASN A 89 -0.92 5.16 -6.15
C ASN A 89 0.09 4.84 -5.03
N PRO A 90 0.34 3.55 -4.73
CA PRO A 90 1.08 3.17 -3.52
C PRO A 90 2.56 3.55 -3.58
N THR A 91 3.10 3.78 -4.77
CA THR A 91 4.53 4.08 -5.00
C THR A 91 4.82 5.55 -5.26
N ARG A 92 3.78 6.40 -5.32
CA ARG A 92 3.94 7.80 -5.70
C ARG A 92 4.88 8.56 -4.76
N GLY A 93 5.94 9.14 -5.34
CA GLY A 93 6.92 9.95 -4.61
C GLY A 93 7.88 9.14 -3.73
N LEU A 94 8.01 7.85 -3.98
CA LEU A 94 8.96 6.97 -3.31
C LEU A 94 10.28 6.85 -4.09
N ASP A 95 11.33 6.49 -3.37
CA ASP A 95 12.58 6.07 -4.00
C ASP A 95 12.47 4.63 -4.57
N VAL A 96 13.43 4.25 -5.43
CA VAL A 96 13.42 2.96 -6.13
C VAL A 96 13.33 1.78 -5.15
N GLY A 97 14.07 1.81 -4.05
CA GLY A 97 14.06 0.72 -3.07
C GLY A 97 12.70 0.57 -2.38
N ALA A 98 12.01 1.69 -2.10
CA ALA A 98 10.68 1.66 -1.53
C ALA A 98 9.63 1.19 -2.56
N ILE A 99 9.79 1.54 -3.85
CA ILE A 99 8.92 1.05 -4.94
C ILE A 99 9.03 -0.48 -5.05
N GLU A 100 10.24 -1.01 -5.15
CA GLU A 100 10.46 -2.46 -5.22
C GLU A 100 9.88 -3.20 -4.02
N PHE A 101 10.00 -2.61 -2.82
CA PHE A 101 9.40 -3.16 -1.61
C PHE A 101 7.87 -3.24 -1.74
N VAL A 102 7.20 -2.17 -2.20
CA VAL A 102 5.74 -2.14 -2.40
C VAL A 102 5.31 -3.19 -3.42
N HIS A 103 5.97 -3.24 -4.58
CA HIS A 103 5.66 -4.19 -5.66
C HIS A 103 5.75 -5.63 -5.18
N ARG A 104 6.89 -6.01 -4.58
CA ARG A 104 7.06 -7.35 -4.00
C ARG A 104 5.94 -7.68 -3.04
N TYR A 105 5.55 -6.71 -2.25
CA TYR A 105 4.52 -6.89 -1.25
C TYR A 105 3.12 -7.12 -1.85
N LEU A 106 2.72 -6.35 -2.87
CA LEU A 106 1.44 -6.57 -3.58
C LEU A 106 1.40 -7.97 -4.18
N VAL A 107 2.48 -8.40 -4.81
CA VAL A 107 2.61 -9.75 -5.39
C VAL A 107 2.54 -10.84 -4.31
N GLU A 108 3.14 -10.63 -3.13
CA GLU A 108 3.03 -11.56 -2.01
C GLU A 108 1.58 -11.72 -1.52
N GLN A 109 0.79 -10.63 -1.45
CA GLN A 109 -0.61 -10.73 -1.05
C GLN A 109 -1.42 -11.53 -2.08
N ARG A 110 -1.21 -11.30 -3.37
CA ARG A 110 -1.81 -12.07 -4.45
C ARG A 110 -1.43 -13.56 -4.36
N ASN A 111 -0.16 -13.88 -4.10
CA ASN A 111 0.33 -15.26 -3.95
C ASN A 111 -0.25 -15.97 -2.71
N LYS A 112 -0.76 -15.22 -1.73
CA LYS A 112 -1.55 -15.73 -0.59
C LYS A 112 -3.03 -15.90 -0.92
N ASN A 113 -3.41 -15.90 -2.20
CA ASN A 113 -4.78 -16.01 -2.70
C ASN A 113 -5.70 -14.86 -2.26
N LYS A 114 -5.15 -13.66 -2.02
CA LYS A 114 -5.94 -12.47 -1.76
C LYS A 114 -6.20 -11.71 -3.05
N ALA A 115 -7.34 -11.04 -3.13
CA ALA A 115 -7.61 -10.11 -4.21
C ALA A 115 -6.82 -8.80 -3.99
N VAL A 116 -6.14 -8.32 -5.03
CA VAL A 116 -5.43 -7.05 -5.01
C VAL A 116 -5.97 -6.16 -6.12
N LEU A 117 -6.55 -5.03 -5.75
CA LEU A 117 -6.92 -3.96 -6.69
C LEU A 117 -5.87 -2.86 -6.61
N LEU A 118 -5.04 -2.77 -7.66
CA LEU A 118 -4.07 -1.70 -7.82
C LEU A 118 -4.66 -0.62 -8.73
N VAL A 119 -4.67 0.62 -8.27
CA VAL A 119 -5.01 1.81 -9.05
C VAL A 119 -3.77 2.69 -9.12
N SER A 120 -3.22 2.89 -10.31
CA SER A 120 -2.03 3.71 -10.51
C SER A 120 -2.09 4.45 -11.85
N PHE A 121 -1.38 5.58 -11.92
CA PHE A 121 -1.12 6.30 -13.16
C PHE A 121 0.23 5.92 -13.79
N GLU A 122 1.05 5.14 -13.08
CA GLU A 122 2.36 4.69 -13.55
C GLU A 122 2.21 3.40 -14.35
N LEU A 123 2.38 3.47 -15.68
CA LEU A 123 2.21 2.31 -16.58
C LEU A 123 3.19 1.19 -16.22
N ASP A 124 4.45 1.52 -15.93
CA ASP A 124 5.47 0.56 -15.55
C ASP A 124 5.07 -0.24 -14.30
N GLU A 125 4.46 0.43 -13.31
CA GLU A 125 3.93 -0.23 -12.11
C GLU A 125 2.84 -1.22 -12.49
N ILE A 126 1.81 -0.76 -13.21
CA ILE A 126 0.67 -1.59 -13.60
C ILE A 126 1.13 -2.80 -14.42
N MET A 127 2.00 -2.60 -15.41
CA MET A 127 2.48 -3.67 -16.31
C MET A 127 3.36 -4.69 -15.59
N SER A 128 4.13 -4.26 -14.58
CA SER A 128 5.09 -5.13 -13.90
C SER A 128 4.47 -6.03 -12.83
N VAL A 129 3.36 -5.61 -12.19
CA VAL A 129 2.82 -6.34 -11.02
C VAL A 129 1.40 -6.89 -11.21
N SER A 130 0.68 -6.50 -12.28
CA SER A 130 -0.71 -6.91 -12.49
C SER A 130 -0.80 -8.20 -13.29
N ASP A 131 -1.85 -8.97 -13.06
CA ASP A 131 -2.25 -10.11 -13.90
C ASP A 131 -3.17 -9.65 -15.03
N ARG A 132 -4.03 -8.66 -14.76
CA ARG A 132 -5.01 -8.08 -15.66
C ARG A 132 -5.06 -6.57 -15.49
N ILE A 133 -5.24 -5.86 -16.59
CA ILE A 133 -5.30 -4.40 -16.62
C ILE A 133 -6.67 -3.98 -17.16
N GLU A 134 -7.30 -3.06 -16.42
CA GLU A 134 -8.50 -2.34 -16.81
C GLU A 134 -8.16 -0.87 -16.97
N VAL A 135 -8.52 -0.26 -18.09
CA VAL A 135 -8.29 1.17 -18.33
C VAL A 135 -9.59 1.94 -18.16
N ILE A 136 -9.56 2.99 -17.35
CA ILE A 136 -10.71 3.87 -17.09
C ILE A 136 -10.44 5.24 -17.72
N PHE A 137 -11.40 5.73 -18.51
CA PHE A 137 -11.42 7.10 -19.02
C PHE A 137 -12.83 7.66 -18.89
N ASP A 138 -12.97 8.86 -18.38
CA ASP A 138 -14.24 9.57 -18.18
C ASP A 138 -15.34 8.70 -17.51
N GLY A 139 -14.94 7.96 -16.48
CA GLY A 139 -15.84 7.09 -15.69
C GLY A 139 -16.28 5.80 -16.41
N GLN A 140 -15.68 5.46 -17.55
CA GLN A 140 -15.97 4.25 -18.30
C GLN A 140 -14.73 3.38 -18.48
N ILE A 141 -14.91 2.05 -18.52
CA ILE A 141 -13.84 1.12 -18.91
C ILE A 141 -13.67 1.21 -20.42
N THR A 142 -12.51 1.67 -20.87
CA THR A 142 -12.17 1.81 -22.30
C THR A 142 -11.45 0.60 -22.84
N GLY A 143 -10.89 -0.25 -21.99
CA GLY A 143 -10.26 -1.50 -22.36
C GLY A 143 -9.95 -2.39 -21.18
N SER A 144 -9.79 -3.68 -21.48
CA SER A 144 -9.50 -4.74 -20.52
C SER A 144 -8.63 -5.80 -21.21
N MET A 145 -7.48 -6.13 -20.60
CA MET A 145 -6.57 -7.12 -21.16
C MET A 145 -5.71 -7.82 -20.09
N PRO A 146 -5.18 -9.03 -20.37
CA PRO A 146 -4.10 -9.61 -19.59
C PRO A 146 -2.85 -8.72 -19.65
N ALA A 147 -2.15 -8.56 -18.52
CA ALA A 147 -0.92 -7.75 -18.47
C ALA A 147 0.18 -8.32 -19.38
N ALA A 148 0.26 -9.65 -19.52
CA ALA A 148 1.25 -10.33 -20.36
C ALA A 148 1.21 -9.96 -21.87
N GLY A 149 0.15 -9.31 -22.34
CA GLY A 149 0.03 -8.84 -23.73
C GLY A 149 -0.13 -7.33 -23.85
N ALA A 150 0.00 -6.62 -22.75
CA ALA A 150 -0.17 -5.18 -22.71
C ALA A 150 1.09 -4.47 -23.24
N ASP A 151 0.90 -3.38 -23.96
CA ASP A 151 1.96 -2.46 -24.37
C ASP A 151 1.56 -1.01 -24.04
N GLU A 152 2.56 -0.18 -23.78
CA GLU A 152 2.37 1.22 -23.37
C GLU A 152 1.56 2.02 -24.39
N LYS A 153 1.75 1.77 -25.70
CA LYS A 153 1.06 2.52 -26.74
C LYS A 153 -0.44 2.24 -26.74
N THR A 154 -0.81 0.97 -26.63
CA THR A 154 -2.22 0.55 -26.56
C THR A 154 -2.88 1.08 -25.30
N LEU A 155 -2.22 0.94 -24.15
CA LEU A 155 -2.72 1.48 -22.88
C LEU A 155 -2.85 3.01 -22.93
N GLY A 156 -1.86 3.72 -23.49
CA GLY A 156 -1.89 5.16 -23.66
C GLY A 156 -3.06 5.65 -24.52
N ILE A 157 -3.38 4.95 -25.63
CA ILE A 157 -4.53 5.26 -26.47
C ILE A 157 -5.84 5.10 -25.68
N MET A 158 -6.00 4.02 -24.92
CA MET A 158 -7.19 3.78 -24.08
C MET A 158 -7.32 4.83 -22.96
N MET A 159 -6.21 5.23 -22.34
CA MET A 159 -6.17 6.29 -21.33
C MET A 159 -6.55 7.66 -21.89
N ALA A 160 -6.42 7.86 -23.21
CA ALA A 160 -6.87 9.07 -23.91
C ALA A 160 -8.32 8.96 -24.46
N GLY A 161 -9.05 7.89 -24.11
CA GLY A 161 -10.43 7.66 -24.52
C GLY A 161 -10.59 6.87 -25.85
N GLY A 162 -9.49 6.40 -26.44
CA GLY A 162 -9.56 5.45 -27.56
C GLY A 162 -10.07 4.09 -27.06
N LYS A 163 -10.91 3.42 -27.88
CA LYS A 163 -11.37 2.06 -27.56
C LYS A 163 -10.37 1.03 -28.09
N GLN A 164 -10.28 -0.10 -27.41
CA GLN A 164 -9.58 -1.27 -27.93
C GLN A 164 -10.27 -1.66 -29.25
N HIS A 165 -9.53 -1.65 -30.37
CA HIS A 165 -10.04 -2.27 -31.60
C HIS A 165 -10.12 -3.77 -31.33
N GLU A 166 -11.33 -4.32 -31.35
CA GLU A 166 -11.52 -5.77 -31.43
C GLU A 166 -10.82 -6.25 -32.71
N ALA A 167 -9.77 -7.05 -32.55
CA ALA A 167 -9.06 -7.70 -33.65
C ALA A 167 -9.70 -9.06 -33.91
#